data_e7f58e388bb696ed6640093521c4bc2e
#
_entry.id   e7f58e388bb696ed6640093521c4bc2e
#
_cell.length_a   1.000
_cell.length_b   1.000
_cell.length_c   1.000
_cell.angle_alpha   90.00
_cell.angle_beta   90.00
_cell.angle_gamma   90.00
#
_symmetry.space_group_name_H-M   'P 1'
#
loop_
_entity.id
_entity.type
_entity.pdbx_description
1 polymer ?
#
loop_
_entity_poly.entity_id
_entity_poly.type
_entity_poly.pdbx_seq_one_letter_code
_entity_poly.pdbx_strand_id
1 'polypeptide(L)'
;MKALLYWKHRSAGASLLFLFIFTFTLTACGGNTESNARSLPQSHNSTTPNTSSATSTAQIVLGRQPCPAVVSTPSHWDSIIGTQNGVSRIEGVNCATLIGVPVLQALVTVRYEGTGSYLDVYVFNNITGANPVQLFKLQGLNKGGARISKYNTILTAEVDLASGVNSNQPGTGVIQDLFREFKWSDGAGTFVQVTFPGIFPDLTRYQAEADQEQVNQGHQPWKLDADMTANALAVNMLKWSTSAQTTIVSGGGSHDLNAVVTVKSTSPGGGTITVTLSRLEGNANGGIWEATAVQAGNMATITAPLNRDLLTSPVTVAGSGSVLGGNIGRVLILDHLYNTIGHAEVKGTTGAGNGNTTFSASVTYRSTFRAGAEEGVVVLYIEDHTDGSLATAVMEKELLGA
;
A
#
# COMPACT_ATOMS: atom_id res chain seq x y z
N MET A 1 -26.04 36.85 20.52
CA MET A 1 -25.07 37.73 21.20
C MET A 1 -24.25 36.95 22.19
N LYS A 2 -22.94 37.00 22.08
CA LYS A 2 -21.77 36.50 22.84
C LYS A 2 -20.97 35.52 21.94
N ALA A 3 -20.03 35.98 21.23
CA ALA A 3 -18.68 36.51 21.50
C ALA A 3 -17.64 35.39 21.41
N LEU A 4 -16.93 35.43 20.27
CA LEU A 4 -15.71 34.70 19.94
C LEU A 4 -14.59 34.95 20.96
N LEU A 5 -13.78 33.93 21.21
CA LEU A 5 -12.44 34.10 21.74
C LEU A 5 -11.46 33.30 20.88
N TYR A 6 -10.73 34.03 20.05
CA TYR A 6 -9.53 33.67 19.33
C TYR A 6 -8.38 33.50 20.33
N TRP A 7 -7.68 32.38 20.28
CA TRP A 7 -6.39 32.27 20.95
C TRP A 7 -5.27 31.93 19.94
N LYS A 8 -4.46 32.96 19.75
CA LYS A 8 -3.30 32.99 18.86
C LYS A 8 -2.07 32.73 19.75
N HIS A 9 -1.47 31.55 19.67
CA HIS A 9 -0.14 31.33 20.22
C HIS A 9 0.90 31.28 19.10
N ARG A 10 1.70 32.33 19.04
CA ARG A 10 3.02 32.35 18.41
C ARG A 10 4.02 31.85 19.44
N SER A 11 4.78 30.82 19.13
CA SER A 11 6.05 30.53 19.80
C SER A 11 7.14 30.45 18.75
N ALA A 12 8.01 31.43 18.76
CA ALA A 12 9.32 31.41 18.14
C ALA A 12 10.23 30.53 19.01
N GLY A 13 10.76 29.46 18.48
CA GLY A 13 11.73 28.59 19.15
C GLY A 13 12.96 28.43 18.27
N ALA A 14 14.09 28.87 18.77
CA ALA A 14 15.39 28.90 18.14
C ALA A 14 15.91 27.50 17.78
N SER A 15 16.41 27.34 16.58
CA SER A 15 17.18 26.18 16.11
C SER A 15 18.55 26.18 16.77
N LEU A 16 18.82 25.16 17.58
CA LEU A 16 20.18 24.79 17.99
C LEU A 16 20.69 23.71 17.04
N LEU A 17 21.64 24.10 16.21
CA LEU A 17 22.38 23.22 15.31
C LEU A 17 23.48 22.52 16.13
N PHE A 18 23.32 21.24 16.45
CA PHE A 18 24.40 20.41 16.99
C PHE A 18 25.10 19.68 15.85
N LEU A 19 26.29 20.12 15.54
CA LEU A 19 27.21 19.50 14.59
C LEU A 19 28.01 18.42 15.36
N PHE A 20 27.70 17.15 15.17
CA PHE A 20 28.52 16.03 15.64
C PHE A 20 29.46 15.58 14.51
N ILE A 21 30.74 15.92 14.66
CA ILE A 21 31.81 15.39 13.82
C ILE A 21 32.24 14.04 14.41
N PHE A 22 31.96 12.94 13.73
CA PHE A 22 32.52 11.64 14.04
C PHE A 22 33.71 11.38 13.12
N THR A 23 34.92 11.39 13.71
CA THR A 23 36.13 10.91 13.06
C THR A 23 36.23 9.40 13.22
N PHE A 24 36.14 8.66 12.09
CA PHE A 24 36.44 7.24 12.04
C PHE A 24 37.94 7.03 11.78
N THR A 25 38.64 6.42 12.71
CA THR A 25 39.98 5.88 12.52
C THR A 25 39.88 4.45 12.00
N LEU A 26 40.39 4.22 10.79
CA LEU A 26 40.57 2.90 10.21
C LEU A 26 41.81 2.26 10.83
N THR A 27 41.65 1.15 11.53
CA THR A 27 42.74 0.24 11.88
C THR A 27 42.68 -0.99 10.95
N ALA A 28 43.66 -1.07 10.06
CA ALA A 28 43.89 -2.24 9.23
C ALA A 28 44.71 -3.26 10.02
N CYS A 29 44.24 -4.49 10.22
CA CYS A 29 45.06 -5.64 10.62
C CYS A 29 45.05 -6.65 9.49
N GLY A 30 46.21 -6.82 8.87
CA GLY A 30 46.48 -7.88 7.93
C GLY A 30 46.74 -9.20 8.67
N GLY A 31 46.24 -10.29 8.11
CA GLY A 31 46.54 -11.66 8.53
C GLY A 31 46.61 -12.57 7.31
N ASN A 32 47.83 -12.84 6.83
CA ASN A 32 48.09 -13.88 5.84
C ASN A 32 47.98 -15.27 6.50
N THR A 33 47.19 -16.12 5.91
CA THR A 33 47.31 -17.59 6.13
C THR A 33 47.38 -18.28 4.77
N GLU A 34 48.60 -18.76 4.47
CA GLU A 34 48.89 -19.71 3.39
C GLU A 34 48.26 -21.06 3.74
N SER A 35 47.52 -21.66 2.84
CA SER A 35 47.17 -23.07 2.90
C SER A 35 47.52 -23.78 1.60
N ASN A 36 48.41 -24.74 1.77
CA ASN A 36 48.99 -25.63 0.80
C ASN A 36 47.95 -26.35 -0.09
N ALA A 37 48.10 -26.16 -1.39
CA ALA A 37 47.40 -26.94 -2.40
C ALA A 37 48.14 -28.26 -2.64
N ARG A 38 47.47 -29.38 -2.39
CA ARG A 38 47.90 -30.74 -2.74
C ARG A 38 47.38 -31.07 -4.13
N SER A 39 48.26 -31.21 -5.10
CA SER A 39 47.98 -31.65 -6.47
C SER A 39 47.59 -33.13 -6.53
N LEU A 40 46.51 -33.46 -7.20
CA LEU A 40 46.13 -34.81 -7.63
C LEU A 40 46.21 -34.89 -9.17
N PRO A 41 46.47 -36.08 -9.73
CA PRO A 41 46.90 -36.22 -11.12
C PRO A 41 45.76 -36.09 -12.14
N GLN A 42 46.07 -35.44 -13.27
CA GLN A 42 45.23 -35.32 -14.44
C GLN A 42 44.98 -36.68 -15.11
N SER A 43 43.70 -37.01 -15.27
CA SER A 43 43.25 -38.04 -16.21
C SER A 43 42.77 -37.32 -17.48
N HIS A 44 43.47 -37.58 -18.60
CA HIS A 44 43.04 -37.13 -19.91
C HIS A 44 41.87 -37.99 -20.39
N ASN A 45 40.67 -37.43 -20.42
CA ASN A 45 39.57 -37.94 -21.24
C ASN A 45 39.17 -36.87 -22.25
N SER A 46 39.47 -37.19 -23.51
CA SER A 46 38.99 -36.45 -24.67
C SER A 46 37.47 -36.64 -24.79
N THR A 47 36.73 -35.59 -24.49
CA THR A 47 35.30 -35.52 -24.78
C THR A 47 35.05 -34.41 -25.81
N THR A 48 34.55 -34.81 -26.98
CA THR A 48 33.96 -33.99 -28.04
C THR A 48 33.04 -32.90 -27.45
N PRO A 49 33.11 -31.65 -27.92
CA PRO A 49 32.19 -30.62 -27.45
C PRO A 49 30.79 -30.92 -27.99
N ASN A 50 29.93 -31.45 -27.14
CA ASN A 50 28.50 -31.41 -27.37
C ASN A 50 28.08 -29.94 -27.21
N THR A 51 27.85 -29.27 -28.33
CA THR A 51 27.21 -27.96 -28.39
C THR A 51 25.75 -28.14 -28.02
N SER A 52 25.46 -28.26 -26.73
CA SER A 52 24.09 -28.09 -26.22
C SER A 52 23.74 -26.61 -26.41
N SER A 53 22.96 -26.35 -27.47
CA SER A 53 22.27 -25.08 -27.60
C SER A 53 21.36 -24.94 -26.37
N ALA A 54 21.85 -24.26 -25.33
CA ALA A 54 21.03 -23.86 -24.21
C ALA A 54 19.96 -22.92 -24.78
N THR A 55 18.75 -23.45 -24.96
CA THR A 55 17.57 -22.63 -25.20
C THR A 55 17.41 -21.74 -23.97
N SER A 56 17.89 -20.51 -24.09
CA SER A 56 17.70 -19.50 -23.04
C SER A 56 16.19 -19.29 -22.89
N THR A 57 15.62 -19.90 -21.87
CA THR A 57 14.24 -19.58 -21.47
C THR A 57 14.27 -18.11 -21.04
N ALA A 58 13.66 -17.25 -21.86
CA ALA A 58 13.55 -15.82 -21.53
C ALA A 58 12.85 -15.69 -20.17
N GLN A 59 13.51 -15.04 -19.23
CA GLN A 59 12.99 -14.84 -17.87
C GLN A 59 12.16 -13.56 -17.81
N ILE A 60 11.08 -13.60 -17.01
CA ILE A 60 10.32 -12.40 -16.65
C ILE A 60 11.21 -11.55 -15.73
N VAL A 61 11.45 -10.31 -16.15
CA VAL A 61 12.21 -9.33 -15.36
C VAL A 61 11.22 -8.42 -14.65
N LEU A 62 11.40 -8.27 -13.33
CA LEU A 62 10.54 -7.39 -12.54
C LEU A 62 11.00 -5.93 -12.62
N GLY A 63 10.01 -5.04 -12.60
CA GLY A 63 10.20 -3.60 -12.64
C GLY A 63 10.39 -3.06 -14.06
N ARG A 64 10.63 -1.76 -14.10
CA ARG A 64 10.82 -1.02 -15.35
C ARG A 64 12.09 -1.47 -16.08
N GLN A 65 11.95 -1.64 -17.40
CA GLN A 65 13.02 -2.02 -18.30
C GLN A 65 13.23 -0.96 -19.39
N PRO A 66 14.43 -0.89 -20.00
CA PRO A 66 14.66 -0.01 -21.15
C PRO A 66 13.69 -0.32 -22.28
N CYS A 67 13.03 0.70 -22.83
CA CYS A 67 12.24 0.55 -24.05
C CYS A 67 13.14 0.44 -25.28
N PRO A 68 12.74 -0.30 -26.34
CA PRO A 68 13.37 -0.20 -27.65
C PRO A 68 13.39 1.25 -28.15
N ALA A 69 14.44 1.66 -28.87
CA ALA A 69 14.65 3.05 -29.25
C ALA A 69 13.46 3.68 -29.99
N VAL A 70 12.86 2.94 -30.94
CA VAL A 70 11.68 3.42 -31.68
C VAL A 70 10.47 3.66 -30.76
N VAL A 71 10.26 2.78 -29.77
CA VAL A 71 9.15 2.84 -28.82
C VAL A 71 9.31 4.00 -27.83
N SER A 72 10.55 4.37 -27.51
CA SER A 72 10.84 5.50 -26.59
C SER A 72 10.52 6.86 -27.20
N THR A 73 10.28 6.93 -28.52
CA THR A 73 10.06 8.19 -29.22
C THR A 73 8.59 8.62 -29.12
N PRO A 74 8.26 9.80 -28.57
CA PRO A 74 6.87 10.28 -28.46
C PRO A 74 6.11 10.25 -29.79
N SER A 75 6.72 10.68 -30.89
CA SER A 75 6.10 10.72 -32.22
C SER A 75 5.69 9.34 -32.76
N HIS A 76 6.27 8.24 -32.26
CA HIS A 76 5.81 6.88 -32.57
C HIS A 76 4.37 6.67 -32.09
N TRP A 77 4.04 7.20 -30.90
CA TRP A 77 2.74 7.04 -30.26
C TRP A 77 1.70 8.07 -30.69
N ASP A 78 2.13 9.26 -31.15
CA ASP A 78 1.21 10.32 -31.58
C ASP A 78 0.24 9.83 -32.67
N SER A 79 0.73 9.08 -33.65
CA SER A 79 -0.12 8.52 -34.71
C SER A 79 -0.99 7.36 -34.28
N ILE A 80 -0.53 6.58 -33.28
CA ILE A 80 -1.24 5.39 -32.76
C ILE A 80 -2.39 5.83 -31.85
N ILE A 81 -2.13 6.81 -30.97
CA ILE A 81 -3.10 7.28 -29.97
C ILE A 81 -3.96 8.42 -30.54
N GLY A 82 -3.44 9.19 -31.48
CA GLY A 82 -4.15 10.33 -32.10
C GLY A 82 -4.05 11.58 -31.24
N THR A 83 -2.87 11.87 -30.67
CA THR A 83 -2.64 13.12 -29.95
C THR A 83 -2.81 14.34 -30.85
N GLN A 84 -3.24 15.45 -30.27
CA GLN A 84 -3.50 16.69 -30.99
C GLN A 84 -2.59 17.79 -30.48
N ASN A 85 -1.80 18.38 -31.35
CA ASN A 85 -0.88 19.48 -31.01
C ASN A 85 -1.65 20.65 -30.35
N GLY A 86 -1.13 21.13 -29.22
CA GLY A 86 -1.77 22.18 -28.41
C GLY A 86 -2.96 21.72 -27.56
N VAL A 87 -3.37 20.45 -27.66
CA VAL A 87 -4.46 19.86 -26.84
C VAL A 87 -3.92 18.74 -25.97
N SER A 88 -3.13 17.84 -26.53
CA SER A 88 -2.56 16.70 -25.83
C SER A 88 -1.18 16.32 -26.35
N ARG A 89 -0.36 15.73 -25.50
CA ARG A 89 0.99 15.26 -25.87
C ARG A 89 1.32 13.96 -25.16
N ILE A 90 2.18 13.16 -25.75
CA ILE A 90 2.81 12.04 -25.05
C ILE A 90 3.71 12.62 -23.95
N GLU A 91 3.44 12.26 -22.69
CA GLU A 91 4.23 12.71 -21.54
C GLU A 91 5.33 11.72 -21.19
N GLY A 92 5.05 10.42 -21.30
CA GLY A 92 6.03 9.40 -20.96
C GLY A 92 5.76 8.05 -21.60
N VAL A 93 6.83 7.29 -21.79
CA VAL A 93 6.78 5.90 -22.24
C VAL A 93 7.68 5.06 -21.35
N ASN A 94 7.14 4.03 -20.74
CA ASN A 94 7.84 3.11 -19.86
C ASN A 94 7.57 1.67 -20.29
N CYS A 95 8.56 0.80 -20.22
CA CYS A 95 8.43 -0.59 -20.64
C CYS A 95 8.68 -1.56 -19.50
N ALA A 96 7.92 -2.66 -19.48
CA ALA A 96 8.12 -3.81 -18.59
C ALA A 96 7.40 -5.05 -19.14
N THR A 97 7.63 -6.20 -18.52
CA THR A 97 6.91 -7.45 -18.79
C THR A 97 5.60 -7.49 -17.98
N LEU A 98 4.62 -6.67 -18.34
CA LEU A 98 3.41 -6.39 -17.54
C LEU A 98 2.37 -7.52 -17.52
N ILE A 99 2.39 -8.41 -18.52
CA ILE A 99 1.37 -9.46 -18.70
C ILE A 99 1.87 -10.87 -18.34
N GLY A 100 2.95 -10.97 -17.56
CA GLY A 100 3.47 -12.26 -17.08
C GLY A 100 4.15 -13.13 -18.12
N VAL A 101 4.46 -12.59 -19.29
CA VAL A 101 5.26 -13.26 -20.33
C VAL A 101 6.53 -12.46 -20.62
N PRO A 102 7.64 -13.08 -21.09
CA PRO A 102 8.92 -12.41 -21.30
C PRO A 102 8.93 -11.53 -22.57
N VAL A 103 7.88 -10.75 -22.77
CA VAL A 103 7.72 -9.79 -23.88
C VAL A 103 7.40 -8.44 -23.26
N LEU A 104 8.02 -7.38 -23.76
CA LEU A 104 7.80 -6.03 -23.25
C LEU A 104 6.45 -5.46 -23.69
N GLN A 105 5.75 -4.84 -22.77
CA GLN A 105 4.65 -3.92 -23.00
C GLN A 105 5.10 -2.49 -22.75
N ALA A 106 4.43 -1.53 -23.39
CA ALA A 106 4.65 -0.10 -23.15
C ALA A 106 3.48 0.49 -22.36
N LEU A 107 3.79 1.10 -21.22
CA LEU A 107 2.92 2.04 -20.53
C LEU A 107 3.14 3.42 -21.14
N VAL A 108 2.14 3.97 -21.80
CA VAL A 108 2.17 5.28 -22.45
C VAL A 108 1.23 6.21 -21.73
N THR A 109 1.73 7.40 -21.35
CA THR A 109 0.92 8.44 -20.71
C THR A 109 0.74 9.63 -21.63
N VAL A 110 -0.49 10.15 -21.68
CA VAL A 110 -0.89 11.30 -22.48
C VAL A 110 -1.38 12.42 -21.57
N ARG A 111 -0.70 13.56 -21.59
CA ARG A 111 -1.10 14.74 -20.83
C ARG A 111 -1.95 15.66 -21.70
N TYR A 112 -3.09 16.10 -21.15
CA TYR A 112 -3.93 17.12 -21.76
C TYR A 112 -3.57 18.50 -21.20
N GLU A 113 -3.50 19.48 -22.09
CA GLU A 113 -3.27 20.86 -21.72
C GLU A 113 -4.51 21.46 -21.00
N GLY A 114 -4.29 22.44 -20.15
CA GLY A 114 -5.34 23.11 -19.38
C GLY A 114 -5.19 22.93 -17.86
N THR A 115 -6.08 23.58 -17.11
CA THR A 115 -5.98 23.68 -15.64
C THR A 115 -6.18 22.35 -14.91
N GLY A 116 -6.95 21.42 -15.48
CA GLY A 116 -7.15 20.08 -14.93
C GLY A 116 -5.94 19.16 -15.14
N SER A 117 -5.07 19.51 -16.09
CA SER A 117 -3.87 18.72 -16.43
C SER A 117 -4.15 17.22 -16.42
N TYR A 118 -5.23 16.81 -17.10
CA TYR A 118 -5.69 15.43 -17.11
C TYR A 118 -4.65 14.50 -17.75
N LEU A 119 -4.58 13.28 -17.24
CA LEU A 119 -3.72 12.23 -17.77
C LEU A 119 -4.55 11.04 -18.24
N ASP A 120 -4.29 10.60 -19.45
CA ASP A 120 -4.72 9.29 -19.92
C ASP A 120 -3.56 8.30 -19.85
N VAL A 121 -3.86 7.05 -19.52
CA VAL A 121 -2.90 5.96 -19.37
C VAL A 121 -3.28 4.84 -20.32
N TYR A 122 -2.32 4.39 -21.12
CA TYR A 122 -2.49 3.29 -22.07
C TYR A 122 -1.44 2.22 -21.83
N VAL A 123 -1.79 0.95 -22.08
CA VAL A 123 -0.82 -0.14 -22.19
C VAL A 123 -0.95 -0.80 -23.53
N PHE A 124 0.18 -0.96 -24.21
CA PHE A 124 0.26 -1.62 -25.50
C PHE A 124 1.14 -2.86 -25.45
N ASN A 125 0.72 -3.90 -26.17
CA ASN A 125 1.53 -5.07 -26.52
C ASN A 125 1.97 -4.98 -27.99
N ASN A 126 2.85 -5.88 -28.44
CA ASN A 126 3.42 -5.87 -29.79
C ASN A 126 4.04 -4.51 -30.17
N ILE A 127 4.75 -3.91 -29.21
CA ILE A 127 5.19 -2.50 -29.26
C ILE A 127 6.19 -2.17 -30.37
N THR A 128 6.88 -3.15 -30.92
CA THR A 128 7.81 -3.01 -32.05
C THR A 128 7.19 -3.43 -33.38
N GLY A 129 5.98 -4.01 -33.36
CA GLY A 129 5.26 -4.42 -34.56
C GLY A 129 4.60 -3.25 -35.30
N ALA A 130 4.15 -3.49 -36.52
CA ALA A 130 3.48 -2.47 -37.31
C ALA A 130 2.15 -1.98 -36.71
N ASN A 131 1.50 -2.83 -35.91
CA ASN A 131 0.22 -2.52 -35.26
C ASN A 131 0.30 -2.91 -33.80
N PRO A 132 0.71 -2.00 -32.87
CA PRO A 132 0.63 -2.21 -31.45
C PRO A 132 -0.81 -2.46 -30.99
N VAL A 133 -0.99 -3.39 -30.05
CA VAL A 133 -2.30 -3.80 -29.56
C VAL A 133 -2.56 -3.14 -28.19
N GLN A 134 -3.59 -2.32 -28.10
CA GLN A 134 -4.00 -1.72 -26.82
C GLN A 134 -4.61 -2.81 -25.92
N LEU A 135 -4.01 -3.00 -24.73
CA LEU A 135 -4.48 -3.93 -23.71
C LEU A 135 -5.27 -3.24 -22.59
N PHE A 136 -4.99 -1.96 -22.36
CA PHE A 136 -5.58 -1.20 -21.26
C PHE A 136 -5.70 0.28 -21.63
N LYS A 137 -6.73 0.92 -21.09
CA LYS A 137 -6.93 2.36 -21.15
C LYS A 137 -7.62 2.85 -19.89
N LEU A 138 -7.04 3.89 -19.26
CA LEU A 138 -7.64 4.62 -18.16
C LEU A 138 -7.53 6.10 -18.47
N GLN A 139 -8.64 6.85 -18.37
CA GLN A 139 -8.72 8.21 -18.87
C GLN A 139 -9.11 9.21 -17.79
N GLY A 140 -8.68 10.46 -17.98
CA GLY A 140 -9.17 11.59 -17.25
C GLY A 140 -8.69 11.68 -15.80
N LEU A 141 -7.52 11.13 -15.47
CA LEU A 141 -6.94 11.26 -14.13
C LEU A 141 -6.59 12.74 -13.89
N ASN A 142 -7.28 13.37 -12.95
CA ASN A 142 -7.11 14.78 -12.63
C ASN A 142 -5.73 15.02 -12.02
N LYS A 143 -4.92 15.89 -12.66
CA LYS A 143 -3.49 16.07 -12.33
C LYS A 143 -2.76 14.74 -12.14
N GLY A 144 -3.15 13.76 -12.97
CA GLY A 144 -2.79 12.37 -12.83
C GLY A 144 -1.30 12.11 -12.99
N GLY A 145 -0.86 10.98 -12.43
CA GLY A 145 0.43 10.35 -12.64
C GLY A 145 0.27 8.86 -12.87
N ALA A 146 1.18 8.23 -13.59
CA ALA A 146 1.22 6.79 -13.72
C ALA A 146 2.67 6.29 -13.83
N ARG A 147 2.94 5.12 -13.23
CA ARG A 147 4.24 4.47 -13.28
C ARG A 147 4.11 2.95 -13.19
N ILE A 148 5.15 2.26 -13.56
CA ILE A 148 5.27 0.82 -13.36
C ILE A 148 5.88 0.57 -11.99
N SER A 149 5.26 -0.31 -11.19
CA SER A 149 5.81 -0.77 -9.91
C SER A 149 6.99 -1.71 -10.13
N LYS A 150 7.74 -1.97 -9.06
CA LYS A 150 8.78 -3.01 -9.08
C LYS A 150 8.22 -4.44 -9.18
N TYR A 151 6.90 -4.63 -9.17
CA TYR A 151 6.21 -5.92 -9.30
C TYR A 151 5.47 -6.07 -10.63
N ASN A 152 5.78 -5.26 -11.64
CA ASN A 152 5.14 -5.28 -12.97
C ASN A 152 3.63 -5.00 -12.93
N THR A 153 3.19 -4.16 -11.99
CA THR A 153 1.84 -3.59 -11.96
C THR A 153 1.86 -2.12 -12.38
N ILE A 154 0.71 -1.57 -12.69
CA ILE A 154 0.55 -0.15 -13.03
C ILE A 154 0.06 0.57 -11.78
N LEU A 155 0.79 1.57 -11.34
CA LEU A 155 0.39 2.45 -10.25
C LEU A 155 -0.07 3.77 -10.85
N THR A 156 -1.24 4.25 -10.41
CA THR A 156 -1.77 5.56 -10.77
C THR A 156 -1.95 6.42 -9.53
N ALA A 157 -1.81 7.73 -9.72
CA ALA A 157 -2.09 8.75 -8.72
C ALA A 157 -2.96 9.82 -9.35
N GLU A 158 -3.94 10.34 -8.62
CA GLU A 158 -4.77 11.45 -9.07
C GLU A 158 -5.30 12.27 -7.90
N VAL A 159 -5.86 13.42 -8.20
CA VAL A 159 -6.50 14.31 -7.24
C VAL A 159 -7.98 13.95 -7.15
N ASP A 160 -8.47 13.52 -5.99
CA ASP A 160 -9.89 13.52 -5.69
C ASP A 160 -10.30 14.93 -5.21
N LEU A 161 -10.95 15.70 -6.08
CA LEU A 161 -11.41 17.06 -5.74
C LEU A 161 -12.50 17.08 -4.66
N ALA A 162 -13.16 15.97 -4.39
CA ALA A 162 -14.20 15.86 -3.37
C ALA A 162 -13.65 15.41 -2.01
N SER A 163 -12.41 14.96 -1.94
CA SER A 163 -11.78 14.53 -0.69
C SER A 163 -11.63 15.69 0.31
N GLY A 164 -11.55 15.34 1.61
CA GLY A 164 -11.41 16.32 2.68
C GLY A 164 -10.16 17.20 2.59
N VAL A 165 -9.10 16.72 1.96
CA VAL A 165 -7.84 17.47 1.80
C VAL A 165 -7.86 18.42 0.60
N ASN A 166 -8.69 18.15 -0.41
CA ASN A 166 -8.72 18.88 -1.68
C ASN A 166 -9.95 19.79 -1.86
N SER A 167 -11.09 19.47 -1.25
CA SER A 167 -12.39 20.09 -1.52
C SER A 167 -12.46 21.61 -1.27
N ASN A 168 -11.57 22.15 -0.45
CA ASN A 168 -11.52 23.58 -0.12
C ASN A 168 -10.20 24.24 -0.57
N GLN A 169 -9.40 23.57 -1.41
CA GLN A 169 -8.13 24.10 -1.87
C GLN A 169 -8.27 24.85 -3.20
N PRO A 170 -7.54 25.96 -3.40
CA PRO A 170 -7.41 26.53 -4.73
C PRO A 170 -6.72 25.53 -5.65
N GLY A 171 -6.98 25.59 -6.95
CA GLY A 171 -6.48 24.61 -7.92
C GLY A 171 -4.97 24.38 -7.95
N THR A 172 -4.18 25.32 -7.41
CA THR A 172 -2.72 25.18 -7.24
C THR A 172 -2.30 24.49 -5.95
N GLY A 173 -3.21 24.39 -4.97
CA GLY A 173 -2.96 23.78 -3.65
C GLY A 173 -3.43 22.34 -3.52
N VAL A 174 -4.11 21.79 -4.54
CA VAL A 174 -4.57 20.40 -4.50
C VAL A 174 -3.40 19.43 -4.65
N ILE A 175 -3.48 18.29 -3.95
CA ILE A 175 -2.47 17.24 -3.95
C ILE A 175 -3.07 15.92 -4.47
N GLN A 176 -2.24 15.08 -5.05
CA GLN A 176 -2.63 13.70 -5.38
C GLN A 176 -2.83 12.94 -4.07
N ASP A 177 -4.02 12.41 -3.88
CA ASP A 177 -4.43 11.70 -2.68
C ASP A 177 -5.08 10.34 -2.99
N LEU A 178 -5.54 10.13 -4.21
CA LEU A 178 -6.12 8.87 -4.65
C LEU A 178 -5.11 8.06 -5.46
N PHE A 179 -4.80 6.87 -4.98
CA PHE A 179 -3.83 5.96 -5.60
C PHE A 179 -4.49 4.63 -5.90
N ARG A 180 -4.19 4.05 -7.09
CA ARG A 180 -4.74 2.76 -7.51
C ARG A 180 -3.66 1.88 -8.11
N GLU A 181 -3.79 0.57 -7.94
CA GLU A 181 -2.92 -0.44 -8.54
C GLU A 181 -3.72 -1.30 -9.53
N PHE A 182 -3.16 -1.53 -10.73
CA PHE A 182 -3.76 -2.38 -11.75
C PHE A 182 -2.78 -3.49 -12.12
N LYS A 183 -3.29 -4.72 -12.18
CA LYS A 183 -2.54 -5.92 -12.53
C LYS A 183 -3.21 -6.64 -13.68
N TRP A 184 -2.39 -7.23 -14.55
CA TRP A 184 -2.89 -8.07 -15.63
C TRP A 184 -3.68 -9.27 -15.09
N SER A 185 -4.82 -9.53 -15.68
CA SER A 185 -5.67 -10.69 -15.42
C SER A 185 -5.86 -11.49 -16.72
N ASP A 186 -5.33 -12.70 -16.76
CA ASP A 186 -5.50 -13.59 -17.90
C ASP A 186 -6.99 -13.91 -18.14
N GLY A 187 -7.76 -14.07 -17.05
CA GLY A 187 -9.19 -14.35 -17.13
C GLY A 187 -10.02 -13.20 -17.70
N ALA A 188 -9.61 -11.95 -17.45
CA ALA A 188 -10.28 -10.76 -17.98
C ALA A 188 -9.69 -10.30 -19.32
N GLY A 189 -8.49 -10.75 -19.69
CA GLY A 189 -7.76 -10.28 -20.87
C GLY A 189 -7.40 -8.79 -20.83
N THR A 190 -7.34 -8.20 -19.63
CA THR A 190 -7.04 -6.79 -19.41
C THR A 190 -6.46 -6.56 -18.01
N PHE A 191 -6.07 -5.31 -17.72
CA PHE A 191 -5.66 -4.92 -16.37
C PHE A 191 -6.89 -4.64 -15.51
N VAL A 192 -6.91 -5.25 -14.33
CA VAL A 192 -7.95 -5.06 -13.32
C VAL A 192 -7.35 -4.37 -12.10
N GLN A 193 -8.15 -3.56 -11.43
CA GLN A 193 -7.74 -2.96 -10.16
C GLN A 193 -7.58 -4.06 -9.11
N VAL A 194 -6.50 -3.98 -8.33
CA VAL A 194 -6.20 -4.92 -7.25
C VAL A 194 -5.98 -4.17 -5.95
N THR A 195 -6.27 -4.85 -4.83
CA THR A 195 -6.11 -4.30 -3.48
C THR A 195 -4.68 -4.50 -3.00
N PHE A 196 -4.04 -3.44 -2.53
CA PHE A 196 -2.79 -3.54 -1.78
C PHE A 196 -3.08 -4.10 -0.39
N PRO A 197 -2.30 -5.08 0.12
CA PRO A 197 -2.62 -5.72 1.40
C PRO A 197 -2.44 -4.84 2.64
N GLY A 198 -1.69 -3.73 2.56
CA GLY A 198 -1.38 -2.86 3.69
C GLY A 198 -2.61 -2.13 4.22
N ILE A 199 -2.74 -2.11 5.55
CA ILE A 199 -3.73 -1.31 6.29
C ILE A 199 -3.07 -0.06 6.87
N PHE A 200 -1.80 -0.16 7.30
CA PHE A 200 -1.04 0.89 7.95
C PHE A 200 0.47 0.55 7.91
N PRO A 201 1.38 1.53 7.70
CA PRO A 201 1.14 2.96 7.56
C PRO A 201 0.59 3.36 6.20
N ASP A 202 0.74 2.52 5.18
CA ASP A 202 0.40 2.80 3.80
C ASP A 202 -0.80 1.96 3.35
N LEU A 203 -1.81 2.64 2.77
CA LEU A 203 -2.98 1.96 2.22
C LEU A 203 -2.77 1.47 0.78
N THR A 204 -1.74 1.96 0.09
CA THR A 204 -1.52 1.68 -1.32
C THR A 204 -0.06 1.36 -1.60
N ARG A 205 0.20 0.53 -2.62
CA ARG A 205 1.57 0.28 -3.07
C ARG A 205 2.28 1.54 -3.54
N TYR A 206 1.53 2.51 -4.09
CA TYR A 206 2.11 3.78 -4.50
C TYR A 206 2.77 4.51 -3.33
N GLN A 207 2.08 4.55 -2.18
CA GLN A 207 2.59 5.14 -0.93
C GLN A 207 3.74 4.30 -0.35
N ALA A 208 3.55 2.98 -0.25
CA ALA A 208 4.56 2.09 0.32
C ALA A 208 5.89 2.09 -0.45
N GLU A 209 5.88 2.12 -1.80
CA GLU A 209 7.11 2.28 -2.59
C GLU A 209 7.76 3.65 -2.37
N ALA A 210 6.97 4.74 -2.23
CA ALA A 210 7.50 6.07 -1.94
C ALA A 210 8.10 6.14 -0.53
N ASP A 211 7.44 5.54 0.44
CA ASP A 211 7.93 5.49 1.83
C ASP A 211 9.17 4.60 1.98
N GLN A 212 9.23 3.49 1.24
CA GLN A 212 10.45 2.68 1.18
C GLN A 212 11.63 3.50 0.67
N GLU A 213 11.43 4.35 -0.33
CA GLU A 213 12.50 5.23 -0.83
C GLU A 213 12.90 6.27 0.20
N GLN A 214 11.95 6.86 0.94
CA GLN A 214 12.25 7.79 2.04
C GLN A 214 13.05 7.10 3.16
N VAL A 215 12.69 5.87 3.52
CA VAL A 215 13.40 5.08 4.53
C VAL A 215 14.81 4.73 4.08
N ASN A 216 15.02 4.41 2.80
CA ASN A 216 16.35 4.19 2.22
C ASN A 216 17.25 5.43 2.32
N GLN A 217 16.64 6.63 2.37
CA GLN A 217 17.32 7.91 2.57
C GLN A 217 17.49 8.29 4.06
N GLY A 218 17.06 7.42 4.97
CA GLY A 218 17.19 7.59 6.42
C GLY A 218 16.01 8.32 7.09
N HIS A 219 14.91 8.56 6.36
CA HIS A 219 13.70 9.13 6.94
C HIS A 219 12.81 8.04 7.56
N GLN A 220 12.07 8.37 8.60
CA GLN A 220 11.08 7.50 9.25
C GLN A 220 11.59 6.08 9.57
N PRO A 221 12.76 5.92 10.24
CA PRO A 221 13.41 4.61 10.45
C PRO A 221 12.55 3.64 11.30
N TRP A 222 11.53 4.15 12.00
CA TRP A 222 10.59 3.33 12.76
C TRP A 222 9.80 2.33 11.91
N LYS A 223 9.63 2.61 10.60
CA LYS A 223 8.98 1.67 9.65
C LYS A 223 9.80 0.41 9.38
N LEU A 224 11.08 0.39 9.77
CA LEU A 224 11.94 -0.81 9.70
C LEU A 224 11.78 -1.73 10.90
N ASP A 225 11.05 -1.29 11.93
CA ASP A 225 10.85 -2.01 13.19
C ASP A 225 9.38 -2.44 13.32
N ALA A 226 9.15 -3.76 13.46
CA ALA A 226 7.80 -4.32 13.54
C ALA A 226 7.05 -3.87 14.80
N ASP A 227 7.75 -3.76 15.94
CA ASP A 227 7.18 -3.28 17.21
C ASP A 227 6.73 -1.83 17.09
N MET A 228 7.61 -0.97 16.54
CA MET A 228 7.30 0.45 16.38
C MET A 228 6.17 0.67 15.39
N THR A 229 6.11 -0.11 14.30
CA THR A 229 5.01 -0.04 13.33
C THR A 229 3.68 -0.46 13.95
N ALA A 230 3.65 -1.56 14.71
CA ALA A 230 2.44 -2.01 15.41
C ALA A 230 1.99 -1.01 16.50
N ASN A 231 2.94 -0.41 17.24
CA ASN A 231 2.63 0.65 18.21
C ASN A 231 2.06 1.88 17.50
N ALA A 232 2.67 2.32 16.41
CA ALA A 232 2.21 3.46 15.63
C ALA A 232 0.79 3.24 15.08
N LEU A 233 0.44 2.03 14.65
CA LEU A 233 -0.93 1.68 14.28
C LEU A 233 -1.88 1.90 15.46
N ALA A 234 -1.59 1.34 16.63
CA ALA A 234 -2.45 1.48 17.82
C ALA A 234 -2.64 2.95 18.22
N VAL A 235 -1.58 3.75 18.17
CA VAL A 235 -1.64 5.19 18.47
C VAL A 235 -2.47 5.95 17.46
N ASN A 236 -2.25 5.70 16.15
CA ASN A 236 -2.89 6.50 15.10
C ASN A 236 -4.33 6.05 14.80
N MET A 237 -4.60 4.74 14.82
CA MET A 237 -5.91 4.19 14.46
C MET A 237 -6.83 4.04 15.69
N LEU A 238 -6.30 3.55 16.81
CA LEU A 238 -7.10 3.32 18.01
C LEU A 238 -7.01 4.46 19.03
N LYS A 239 -6.18 5.48 18.77
CA LYS A 239 -5.94 6.60 19.68
C LYS A 239 -5.40 6.17 21.06
N TRP A 240 -4.72 5.02 21.09
CA TRP A 240 -4.07 4.56 22.31
C TRP A 240 -2.88 5.44 22.68
N SER A 241 -2.47 5.36 23.96
CA SER A 241 -1.25 6.05 24.43
C SER A 241 0.00 5.47 23.73
N THR A 242 0.98 6.33 23.47
CA THR A 242 2.32 5.92 23.00
C THR A 242 3.05 4.96 23.94
N SER A 243 2.59 4.84 25.19
CA SER A 243 3.10 3.89 26.18
C SER A 243 2.48 2.49 26.07
N ALA A 244 1.65 2.21 25.04
CA ALA A 244 1.14 0.87 24.78
C ALA A 244 2.30 -0.14 24.69
N GLN A 245 2.10 -1.31 25.30
CA GLN A 245 3.14 -2.35 25.38
C GLN A 245 3.08 -3.26 24.17
N THR A 246 4.18 -3.41 23.46
CA THR A 246 4.33 -4.34 22.34
C THR A 246 5.05 -5.61 22.78
N THR A 247 4.73 -6.71 22.10
CA THR A 247 5.42 -7.99 22.26
C THR A 247 5.45 -8.70 20.90
N ILE A 248 6.63 -8.98 20.36
CA ILE A 248 6.78 -9.80 19.17
C ILE A 248 6.40 -11.25 19.53
N VAL A 249 5.38 -11.78 18.85
CA VAL A 249 4.93 -13.16 19.02
C VAL A 249 5.69 -14.09 18.08
N SER A 250 5.95 -13.63 16.84
CA SER A 250 6.74 -14.38 15.86
C SER A 250 7.31 -13.45 14.79
N GLY A 251 8.42 -13.84 14.19
CA GLY A 251 9.09 -13.05 13.16
C GLY A 251 9.60 -11.69 13.67
N GLY A 252 9.66 -10.71 12.79
CA GLY A 252 10.03 -9.32 13.15
C GLY A 252 11.52 -9.01 13.09
N GLY A 253 12.36 -10.00 12.86
CA GLY A 253 13.81 -9.81 12.69
C GLY A 253 14.18 -9.21 11.33
N SER A 254 15.46 -8.86 11.17
CA SER A 254 15.99 -8.23 9.96
C SER A 254 15.84 -9.10 8.70
N HIS A 255 15.79 -10.43 8.86
CA HIS A 255 15.66 -11.39 7.75
C HIS A 255 14.23 -11.90 7.54
N ASP A 256 13.29 -11.50 8.42
CA ASP A 256 11.92 -11.95 8.33
C ASP A 256 11.11 -11.09 7.36
N LEU A 257 10.22 -11.73 6.61
CA LEU A 257 9.25 -11.06 5.73
C LEU A 257 7.90 -10.85 6.40
N ASN A 258 7.65 -11.57 7.50
CA ASN A 258 6.41 -11.50 8.24
C ASN A 258 6.68 -11.37 9.74
N ALA A 259 5.77 -10.71 10.44
CA ALA A 259 5.80 -10.58 11.89
C ALA A 259 4.38 -10.64 12.45
N VAL A 260 4.26 -11.09 13.69
CA VAL A 260 3.06 -10.98 14.50
C VAL A 260 3.44 -10.28 15.79
N VAL A 261 2.79 -9.17 16.07
CA VAL A 261 3.03 -8.33 17.25
C VAL A 261 1.74 -8.17 18.03
N THR A 262 1.78 -8.42 19.31
CA THR A 262 0.69 -8.10 20.23
C THR A 262 0.92 -6.70 20.80
N VAL A 263 -0.09 -5.85 20.75
CA VAL A 263 -0.07 -4.51 21.35
C VAL A 263 -1.14 -4.46 22.45
N LYS A 264 -0.73 -4.11 23.66
CA LYS A 264 -1.60 -3.99 24.84
C LYS A 264 -1.71 -2.52 25.26
N SER A 265 -2.94 -2.04 25.36
CA SER A 265 -3.22 -0.71 25.92
C SER A 265 -2.81 -0.61 27.37
N THR A 266 -2.26 0.52 27.78
CA THR A 266 -1.94 0.82 29.19
C THR A 266 -3.06 1.58 29.89
N SER A 267 -4.14 1.96 29.19
CA SER A 267 -5.32 2.58 29.79
C SER A 267 -6.08 1.59 30.68
N PRO A 268 -6.72 2.04 31.76
CA PRO A 268 -7.65 1.22 32.53
C PRO A 268 -8.73 0.65 31.60
N GLY A 269 -9.01 -0.66 31.69
CA GLY A 269 -9.96 -1.33 30.77
C GLY A 269 -9.43 -1.56 29.36
N GLY A 270 -8.23 -1.08 29.05
CA GLY A 270 -7.64 -1.20 27.72
C GLY A 270 -7.39 -2.64 27.30
N GLY A 271 -7.77 -2.94 26.06
CA GLY A 271 -7.68 -4.27 25.48
C GLY A 271 -6.30 -4.57 24.86
N THR A 272 -6.32 -5.63 24.08
CA THR A 272 -5.15 -6.13 23.34
C THR A 272 -5.55 -6.36 21.92
N ILE A 273 -4.69 -5.96 20.97
CA ILE A 273 -4.78 -6.33 19.55
C ILE A 273 -3.59 -7.19 19.16
N THR A 274 -3.80 -8.03 18.17
CA THR A 274 -2.74 -8.76 17.47
C THR A 274 -2.62 -8.17 16.07
N VAL A 275 -1.45 -7.65 15.72
CA VAL A 275 -1.14 -7.05 14.42
C VAL A 275 -0.29 -8.03 13.63
N THR A 276 -0.77 -8.42 12.45
CA THR A 276 0.03 -9.14 11.45
C THR A 276 0.70 -8.12 10.55
N LEU A 277 2.01 -8.23 10.39
CA LEU A 277 2.81 -7.33 9.56
C LEU A 277 3.55 -8.12 8.49
N SER A 278 3.78 -7.47 7.35
CA SER A 278 4.55 -8.03 6.24
C SER A 278 5.43 -6.95 5.60
N ARG A 279 6.59 -7.35 5.07
CA ARG A 279 7.44 -6.48 4.23
C ARG A 279 6.96 -6.60 2.79
N LEU A 280 6.01 -5.75 2.40
CA LEU A 280 5.35 -5.82 1.09
C LEU A 280 6.19 -5.19 -0.03
N GLU A 281 7.09 -4.27 0.33
CA GLU A 281 7.92 -3.50 -0.61
C GLU A 281 9.40 -3.87 -0.57
N GLY A 282 9.79 -4.66 0.38
CA GLY A 282 11.18 -4.88 0.65
C GLY A 282 11.67 -6.30 0.43
N ASN A 283 12.96 -6.37 0.47
CA ASN A 283 13.70 -7.56 0.81
C ASN A 283 13.70 -7.71 2.34
N ALA A 284 13.99 -8.90 2.83
CA ALA A 284 14.11 -9.17 4.25
C ALA A 284 14.98 -8.14 5.00
N ASN A 285 16.06 -7.64 4.39
CA ASN A 285 16.89 -6.58 4.97
C ASN A 285 16.49 -5.21 4.44
N GLY A 286 15.93 -4.36 5.30
CA GLY A 286 15.65 -2.96 4.99
C GLY A 286 14.29 -2.67 4.35
N GLY A 287 13.41 -3.67 4.16
CA GLY A 287 12.03 -3.44 3.77
C GLY A 287 11.22 -2.86 4.92
N ILE A 288 10.31 -1.92 4.62
CA ILE A 288 9.38 -1.37 5.61
C ILE A 288 8.33 -2.42 6.01
N TRP A 289 7.83 -2.30 7.24
CA TRP A 289 6.76 -3.13 7.75
C TRP A 289 5.39 -2.49 7.48
N GLU A 290 4.48 -3.28 6.93
CA GLU A 290 3.08 -2.93 6.70
C GLU A 290 2.19 -3.83 7.55
N ALA A 291 1.30 -3.26 8.35
CA ALA A 291 0.24 -4.02 8.99
C ALA A 291 -0.77 -4.47 7.92
N THR A 292 -1.06 -5.76 7.88
CA THR A 292 -1.93 -6.38 6.89
C THR A 292 -3.22 -6.94 7.49
N ALA A 293 -3.27 -7.11 8.81
CA ALA A 293 -4.47 -7.46 9.56
C ALA A 293 -4.34 -7.02 11.02
N VAL A 294 -5.48 -6.70 11.62
CA VAL A 294 -5.61 -6.43 13.05
C VAL A 294 -6.71 -7.30 13.63
N GLN A 295 -6.41 -8.02 14.69
CA GLN A 295 -7.33 -8.95 15.34
C GLN A 295 -7.52 -8.60 16.81
N ALA A 296 -8.74 -8.74 17.30
CA ALA A 296 -9.13 -8.51 18.70
C ALA A 296 -8.98 -9.75 19.60
N GLY A 297 -8.14 -10.71 19.21
CA GLY A 297 -8.03 -11.99 19.90
C GLY A 297 -9.35 -12.77 19.86
N ASN A 298 -9.79 -13.26 21.02
CA ASN A 298 -11.06 -13.98 21.14
C ASN A 298 -12.28 -13.08 21.35
N MET A 299 -12.09 -11.74 21.37
CA MET A 299 -13.18 -10.81 21.65
C MET A 299 -14.12 -10.59 20.49
N ALA A 300 -13.58 -10.56 19.25
CA ALA A 300 -14.39 -10.42 18.05
C ALA A 300 -13.66 -10.89 16.79
N THR A 301 -14.46 -11.20 15.76
CA THR A 301 -13.98 -11.53 14.40
C THR A 301 -14.93 -10.92 13.38
N ILE A 302 -14.40 -10.55 12.21
CA ILE A 302 -15.18 -10.29 11.00
C ILE A 302 -15.08 -11.54 10.13
N THR A 303 -16.21 -12.00 9.58
CA THR A 303 -16.29 -13.16 8.67
C THR A 303 -16.83 -12.76 7.28
N ALA A 304 -17.39 -11.56 7.18
CA ALA A 304 -17.79 -10.92 5.93
C ALA A 304 -17.70 -9.39 6.11
N PRO A 305 -17.24 -8.63 5.11
CA PRO A 305 -16.67 -9.11 3.84
C PRO A 305 -15.41 -9.94 4.03
N LEU A 306 -14.94 -10.63 2.97
CA LEU A 306 -13.62 -11.26 2.99
C LEU A 306 -12.56 -10.20 2.69
N ASN A 307 -11.45 -10.28 3.41
CA ASN A 307 -10.33 -9.35 3.25
C ASN A 307 -9.93 -9.16 1.78
N ARG A 308 -9.89 -7.93 1.33
CA ARG A 308 -9.59 -7.47 -0.04
C ARG A 308 -10.71 -7.69 -1.06
N ASP A 309 -11.93 -7.78 -0.60
CA ASP A 309 -13.10 -7.78 -1.48
C ASP A 309 -13.35 -6.39 -2.11
N LEU A 310 -14.04 -6.39 -3.24
CA LEU A 310 -14.62 -5.17 -3.80
C LEU A 310 -16.02 -4.98 -3.22
N LEU A 311 -16.18 -3.96 -2.39
CA LEU A 311 -17.43 -3.65 -1.71
C LEU A 311 -18.31 -2.70 -2.53
N THR A 312 -19.62 -2.85 -2.38
CA THR A 312 -20.63 -1.90 -2.87
C THR A 312 -21.55 -1.51 -1.73
N SER A 313 -22.00 -0.24 -1.72
CA SER A 313 -22.88 0.28 -0.68
C SER A 313 -24.37 -0.05 -0.98
N PRO A 314 -25.17 -0.55 -0.01
CA PRO A 314 -24.76 -0.90 1.34
C PRO A 314 -23.99 -2.24 1.41
N VAL A 315 -23.03 -2.35 2.32
CA VAL A 315 -22.29 -3.58 2.58
C VAL A 315 -22.80 -4.27 3.83
N THR A 316 -22.85 -5.60 3.80
CA THR A 316 -23.13 -6.42 5.00
C THR A 316 -21.82 -6.79 5.67
N VAL A 317 -21.64 -6.36 6.92
CA VAL A 317 -20.52 -6.78 7.78
C VAL A 317 -21.05 -7.77 8.79
N ALA A 318 -20.51 -8.99 8.79
CA ALA A 318 -20.91 -10.06 9.68
C ALA A 318 -19.71 -10.65 10.42
N GLY A 319 -19.98 -11.26 11.57
CA GLY A 319 -18.93 -11.86 12.39
C GLY A 319 -19.45 -12.39 13.70
N SER A 320 -18.54 -12.46 14.67
CA SER A 320 -18.88 -12.81 16.05
C SER A 320 -18.17 -11.86 17.01
N GLY A 321 -18.72 -11.69 18.21
CA GLY A 321 -18.12 -10.86 19.24
C GLY A 321 -18.67 -11.17 20.63
N SER A 322 -17.90 -10.76 21.63
CA SER A 322 -18.33 -10.82 23.04
C SER A 322 -19.34 -9.72 23.29
N VAL A 323 -20.49 -10.08 23.87
CA VAL A 323 -21.55 -9.14 24.23
C VAL A 323 -21.34 -8.65 25.63
N LEU A 324 -21.32 -7.33 25.80
CA LEU A 324 -21.47 -6.67 27.09
C LEU A 324 -22.71 -5.75 27.01
N GLY A 325 -23.72 -6.05 27.84
CA GLY A 325 -24.94 -5.22 27.85
C GLY A 325 -25.77 -5.21 26.55
N GLY A 326 -25.61 -6.23 25.69
CA GLY A 326 -26.34 -6.33 24.41
C GLY A 326 -25.63 -5.68 23.23
N ASN A 327 -24.55 -4.93 23.44
CA ASN A 327 -23.75 -4.30 22.39
C ASN A 327 -22.42 -5.04 22.21
N ILE A 328 -21.97 -5.20 20.95
CA ILE A 328 -20.65 -5.75 20.61
C ILE A 328 -19.69 -4.60 20.34
N GLY A 329 -20.14 -3.59 19.62
CA GLY A 329 -19.31 -2.49 19.21
C GLY A 329 -19.88 -1.73 18.02
N ARG A 330 -18.99 -1.12 17.23
CA ARG A 330 -19.35 -0.29 16.10
C ARG A 330 -18.51 -0.65 14.87
N VAL A 331 -19.15 -0.89 13.74
CA VAL A 331 -18.48 -1.01 12.44
C VAL A 331 -18.30 0.37 11.82
N LEU A 332 -17.12 0.63 11.32
CA LEU A 332 -16.80 1.79 10.48
C LEU A 332 -16.28 1.35 9.12
N ILE A 333 -16.61 2.11 8.09
CA ILE A 333 -15.95 2.07 6.78
C ILE A 333 -15.08 3.30 6.68
N LEU A 334 -13.77 3.08 6.51
CA LEU A 334 -12.78 4.15 6.36
C LEU A 334 -12.33 4.24 4.90
N ASP A 335 -12.28 5.48 4.36
CA ASP A 335 -11.78 5.77 3.02
C ASP A 335 -10.24 5.72 2.91
N HIS A 336 -9.71 6.06 1.75
CA HIS A 336 -8.26 6.10 1.45
C HIS A 336 -7.48 7.15 2.28
N LEU A 337 -8.15 8.00 3.05
CA LEU A 337 -7.59 8.97 3.99
C LEU A 337 -7.91 8.63 5.45
N TYR A 338 -8.44 7.43 5.71
CA TYR A 338 -8.93 6.98 7.00
C TYR A 338 -10.10 7.81 7.56
N ASN A 339 -10.83 8.57 6.73
CA ASN A 339 -12.06 9.22 7.17
C ASN A 339 -13.19 8.20 7.25
N THR A 340 -14.04 8.33 8.26
CA THR A 340 -15.26 7.51 8.37
C THR A 340 -16.29 7.96 7.34
N ILE A 341 -16.58 7.12 6.36
CA ILE A 341 -17.58 7.36 5.31
C ILE A 341 -18.87 6.53 5.46
N GLY A 342 -18.88 5.60 6.41
CA GLY A 342 -20.04 4.80 6.79
C GLY A 342 -19.85 4.19 8.18
N HIS A 343 -20.96 3.99 8.91
CA HIS A 343 -20.91 3.33 10.21
C HIS A 343 -22.24 2.64 10.57
N ALA A 344 -22.16 1.67 11.47
CA ALA A 344 -23.33 1.03 12.09
C ALA A 344 -22.99 0.50 13.48
N GLU A 345 -23.94 0.59 14.40
CA GLU A 345 -23.85 -0.09 15.71
C GLU A 345 -24.08 -1.60 15.53
N VAL A 346 -23.28 -2.38 16.23
CA VAL A 346 -23.32 -3.85 16.18
C VAL A 346 -23.84 -4.40 17.49
N LYS A 347 -25.01 -5.05 17.41
CA LYS A 347 -25.65 -5.69 18.55
C LYS A 347 -25.59 -7.20 18.41
N GLY A 348 -25.41 -7.88 19.54
CA GLY A 348 -25.51 -9.34 19.59
C GLY A 348 -26.95 -9.79 19.35
N THR A 349 -27.11 -11.01 18.84
CA THR A 349 -28.43 -11.63 18.73
C THR A 349 -29.05 -11.77 20.11
N THR A 350 -30.32 -11.38 20.24
CA THR A 350 -31.07 -11.42 21.51
C THR A 350 -31.16 -12.85 22.05
N GLY A 351 -30.80 -13.04 23.32
CA GLY A 351 -30.87 -14.33 24.01
C GLY A 351 -29.54 -15.00 24.33
N ALA A 352 -28.41 -14.46 23.81
CA ALA A 352 -27.11 -14.90 24.29
C ALA A 352 -26.86 -14.30 25.67
N GLY A 353 -26.69 -15.13 26.68
CA GLY A 353 -26.09 -14.73 27.96
C GLY A 353 -24.67 -14.17 27.71
N ASN A 354 -23.95 -13.75 28.73
CA ASN A 354 -22.56 -13.30 28.60
C ASN A 354 -21.72 -14.35 27.85
N GLY A 355 -21.34 -14.03 26.58
CA GLY A 355 -20.60 -14.94 25.73
C GLY A 355 -20.49 -14.44 24.30
N ASN A 356 -19.75 -15.15 23.46
CA ASN A 356 -19.65 -14.82 22.03
C ASN A 356 -20.98 -15.06 21.32
N THR A 357 -21.43 -14.07 20.57
CA THR A 357 -22.62 -14.13 19.72
C THR A 357 -22.27 -13.71 18.30
N THR A 358 -23.05 -14.15 17.34
CA THR A 358 -22.94 -13.68 15.95
C THR A 358 -23.62 -12.33 15.78
N PHE A 359 -23.15 -11.57 14.81
CA PHE A 359 -23.79 -10.33 14.38
C PHE A 359 -23.83 -10.24 12.84
N SER A 360 -24.72 -9.37 12.36
CA SER A 360 -24.79 -8.95 10.98
C SER A 360 -25.29 -7.50 10.96
N ALA A 361 -24.52 -6.60 10.36
CA ALA A 361 -24.83 -5.19 10.27
C ALA A 361 -24.77 -4.74 8.80
N SER A 362 -25.80 -4.03 8.35
CA SER A 362 -25.79 -3.38 7.03
C SER A 362 -25.23 -1.96 7.19
N VAL A 363 -24.17 -1.64 6.48
CA VAL A 363 -23.50 -0.34 6.54
C VAL A 363 -23.64 0.35 5.20
N THR A 364 -24.32 1.48 5.18
CA THR A 364 -24.34 2.39 4.03
C THR A 364 -23.14 3.31 4.12
N TYR A 365 -22.33 3.36 3.06
CA TYR A 365 -21.22 4.29 2.94
C TYR A 365 -21.31 5.09 1.64
N ARG A 366 -20.59 6.18 1.57
CA ARG A 366 -20.53 7.03 0.39
C ARG A 366 -19.09 7.46 0.15
N SER A 367 -18.46 6.83 -0.85
CA SER A 367 -17.18 7.27 -1.38
C SER A 367 -17.29 8.65 -2.03
N THR A 368 -16.27 9.47 -1.90
CA THR A 368 -16.12 10.72 -2.66
C THR A 368 -15.73 10.46 -4.09
N PHE A 369 -14.96 9.40 -4.31
CA PHE A 369 -14.49 8.97 -5.62
C PHE A 369 -15.53 8.11 -6.34
N ARG A 370 -15.80 8.41 -7.62
CA ARG A 370 -16.91 7.81 -8.37
C ARG A 370 -16.52 7.15 -9.69
N ALA A 371 -15.23 7.12 -10.02
CA ALA A 371 -14.73 6.58 -11.29
C ALA A 371 -13.94 5.29 -11.11
N GLY A 372 -14.42 4.36 -10.30
CA GLY A 372 -13.78 3.08 -9.98
C GLY A 372 -13.90 2.75 -8.50
N ALA A 373 -12.86 2.20 -7.91
CA ALA A 373 -12.81 1.91 -6.48
C ALA A 373 -11.60 2.62 -5.83
N GLU A 374 -11.72 2.91 -4.55
CA GLU A 374 -10.64 3.40 -3.70
C GLU A 374 -10.23 2.34 -2.68
N GLU A 375 -9.01 2.40 -2.19
CA GLU A 375 -8.56 1.58 -1.08
C GLU A 375 -9.21 2.05 0.22
N GLY A 376 -9.65 1.11 1.06
CA GLY A 376 -10.27 1.44 2.33
C GLY A 376 -10.12 0.33 3.36
N VAL A 377 -10.71 0.54 4.53
CA VAL A 377 -10.66 -0.39 5.65
C VAL A 377 -12.03 -0.55 6.28
N VAL A 378 -12.46 -1.79 6.48
CA VAL A 378 -13.57 -2.13 7.38
C VAL A 378 -13.02 -2.35 8.76
N VAL A 379 -13.55 -1.63 9.74
CA VAL A 379 -13.12 -1.70 11.14
C VAL A 379 -14.28 -2.04 12.03
N LEU A 380 -14.14 -3.07 12.87
CA LEU A 380 -15.02 -3.31 14.01
C LEU A 380 -14.31 -2.80 15.27
N TYR A 381 -14.76 -1.68 15.79
CA TYR A 381 -14.32 -1.16 17.09
C TYR A 381 -15.15 -1.74 18.22
N ILE A 382 -14.47 -2.19 19.27
CA ILE A 382 -15.06 -2.65 20.51
C ILE A 382 -14.71 -1.64 21.58
N GLU A 383 -15.72 -0.99 22.15
CA GLU A 383 -15.54 0.06 23.15
C GLU A 383 -15.54 -0.54 24.56
N ASP A 384 -14.74 0.03 25.45
CA ASP A 384 -14.87 -0.24 26.89
C ASP A 384 -16.18 0.38 27.40
N HIS A 385 -17.04 -0.41 27.96
CA HIS A 385 -18.34 0.04 28.46
C HIS A 385 -18.25 0.88 29.75
N THR A 386 -17.06 0.99 30.34
CA THR A 386 -16.87 1.79 31.57
C THR A 386 -16.61 3.25 31.28
N ASP A 387 -15.88 3.56 30.22
CA ASP A 387 -15.50 4.93 29.87
C ASP A 387 -15.68 5.29 28.37
N GLY A 388 -16.11 4.35 27.55
CA GLY A 388 -16.31 4.56 26.11
C GLY A 388 -15.00 4.65 25.31
N SER A 389 -13.86 4.34 25.91
CA SER A 389 -12.59 4.28 25.21
C SER A 389 -12.55 3.08 24.26
N LEU A 390 -11.70 3.15 23.21
CA LEU A 390 -11.52 2.02 22.29
C LEU A 390 -10.70 0.92 22.97
N ALA A 391 -11.40 -0.16 23.35
CA ALA A 391 -10.78 -1.29 24.04
C ALA A 391 -9.97 -2.17 23.08
N THR A 392 -10.52 -2.47 21.90
CA THR A 392 -9.85 -3.30 20.88
C THR A 392 -10.49 -3.12 19.50
N ALA A 393 -9.90 -3.71 18.46
CA ALA A 393 -10.43 -3.63 17.10
C ALA A 393 -10.10 -4.85 16.25
N VAL A 394 -10.94 -5.10 15.23
CA VAL A 394 -10.63 -5.94 14.07
C VAL A 394 -10.61 -5.03 12.85
N MET A 395 -9.61 -5.20 11.97
CA MET A 395 -9.50 -4.40 10.74
C MET A 395 -9.22 -5.32 9.55
N GLU A 396 -9.99 -5.12 8.48
CA GLU A 396 -9.87 -5.81 7.19
C GLU A 396 -9.68 -4.80 6.07
N LYS A 397 -8.80 -5.13 5.14
CA LYS A 397 -8.48 -4.28 3.99
C LYS A 397 -9.46 -4.54 2.85
N GLU A 398 -9.97 -3.48 2.20
CA GLU A 398 -10.99 -3.59 1.16
C GLU A 398 -10.77 -2.63 -0.01
N LEU A 399 -11.43 -2.90 -1.14
CA LEU A 399 -11.70 -1.91 -2.17
C LEU A 399 -13.13 -1.39 -2.01
N LEU A 400 -13.29 -0.08 -1.97
CA LEU A 400 -14.58 0.59 -1.84
C LEU A 400 -15.03 1.06 -3.21
N GLY A 401 -16.01 0.37 -3.79
CA GLY A 401 -16.68 0.78 -5.02
C GLY A 401 -17.59 1.98 -4.80
N ALA A 402 -17.79 2.76 -5.88
CA ALA A 402 -18.68 3.92 -5.88
C ALA A 402 -20.16 3.52 -5.81
#